data_a596cfd275981bf8b5853ead7c1f6211
#
_entry.id   a596cfd275981bf8b5853ead7c1f6211
#
_cell.length_a   1.000
_cell.length_b   1.000
_cell.length_c   1.000
_cell.angle_alpha   90.00
_cell.angle_beta   90.00
_cell.angle_gamma   90.00
#
_symmetry.space_group_name_H-M   'P 1'
#
loop_
_entity.id
_entity.type
_entity.pdbx_description
1 polymer ?
#
loop_
_entity_poly.entity_id
_entity_poly.type
_entity_poly.pdbx_seq_one_letter_code
_entity_poly.pdbx_strand_id
1 'polypeptide(L)'
;IYGLPEQKLSDFENDLEKAISLNIQHISLYGLKIDEDCYFAKNPPKNLPNEDTQADMYLKAIEILEKNNFTHYEISNFAKQDYESKHNLNYWDNNTYYGFGVAAHGYENETRYFNSANLDEYINKPLQHKSSQKLTKQEQLEEEIFLGFRKMEGINIEKINKKFNIDFLKKYANIIDKYISYKY
;
A
#
# COMPACT_ATOMS: atom_id res chain seq x y z
N ILE A 1 -12.86 4.49 4.69
CA ILE A 1 -12.17 5.68 4.17
C ILE A 1 -12.33 6.78 5.20
N TYR A 2 -11.24 7.53 5.49
CA TYR A 2 -11.25 8.69 6.37
C TYR A 2 -10.86 9.96 5.58
N GLY A 3 -11.02 11.12 6.21
CA GLY A 3 -10.79 12.40 5.54
C GLY A 3 -11.93 12.82 4.61
N LEU A 4 -13.15 12.33 4.87
CA LEU A 4 -14.34 12.69 4.09
C LEU A 4 -14.74 14.16 4.32
N PRO A 5 -15.46 14.78 3.37
CA PRO A 5 -15.99 16.14 3.57
C PRO A 5 -16.75 16.25 4.89
N GLU A 6 -16.47 17.32 5.64
CA GLU A 6 -17.07 17.62 6.95
C GLU A 6 -16.77 16.61 8.08
N GLN A 7 -16.07 15.51 7.81
CA GLN A 7 -15.73 14.51 8.81
C GLN A 7 -14.79 15.10 9.87
N LYS A 8 -15.20 15.02 11.13
CA LYS A 8 -14.38 15.36 12.30
C LYS A 8 -13.65 14.14 12.81
N LEU A 9 -12.59 14.37 13.59
CA LEU A 9 -11.86 13.29 14.25
C LEU A 9 -12.81 12.44 15.12
N SER A 10 -13.71 13.05 15.86
CA SER A 10 -14.69 12.34 16.69
C SER A 10 -15.66 11.44 15.91
N ASP A 11 -16.02 11.85 14.68
CA ASP A 11 -16.89 11.04 13.83
C ASP A 11 -16.16 9.79 13.35
N PHE A 12 -14.88 9.96 13.00
CA PHE A 12 -14.01 8.87 12.59
C PHE A 12 -13.73 7.88 13.76
N GLU A 13 -13.49 8.40 14.98
CA GLU A 13 -13.34 7.56 16.18
C GLU A 13 -14.59 6.70 16.41
N ASN A 14 -15.78 7.30 16.34
CA ASN A 14 -17.05 6.57 16.47
C ASN A 14 -17.23 5.50 15.37
N ASP A 15 -16.79 5.78 14.13
CA ASP A 15 -16.85 4.80 13.05
C ASP A 15 -15.93 3.61 13.29
N LEU A 16 -14.72 3.85 13.83
CA LEU A 16 -13.80 2.78 14.23
C LEU A 16 -14.37 1.93 15.37
N GLU A 17 -14.94 2.55 16.40
CA GLU A 17 -15.57 1.83 17.51
C GLU A 17 -16.72 0.95 17.05
N LYS A 18 -17.58 1.46 16.14
CA LYS A 18 -18.64 0.68 15.52
C LYS A 18 -18.09 -0.51 14.72
N ALA A 19 -17.04 -0.27 13.90
CA ALA A 19 -16.42 -1.34 13.13
C ALA A 19 -15.86 -2.44 14.05
N ILE A 20 -15.18 -2.06 15.14
CA ILE A 20 -14.64 -2.99 16.14
C ILE A 20 -15.75 -3.79 16.82
N SER A 21 -16.90 -3.15 17.13
CA SER A 21 -18.05 -3.80 17.76
C SER A 21 -18.69 -4.90 16.91
N LEU A 22 -18.43 -4.92 15.60
CA LEU A 22 -18.86 -5.99 14.68
C LEU A 22 -17.98 -7.25 14.76
N ASN A 23 -17.01 -7.27 15.68
CA ASN A 23 -16.09 -8.39 15.88
C ASN A 23 -15.34 -8.82 14.61
N ILE A 24 -14.92 -7.84 13.81
CA ILE A 24 -14.12 -8.06 12.62
C ILE A 24 -12.69 -8.50 12.98
N GLN A 25 -12.02 -9.18 12.06
CA GLN A 25 -10.65 -9.66 12.24
C GLN A 25 -9.62 -8.81 11.48
N HIS A 26 -10.06 -8.05 10.48
CA HIS A 26 -9.21 -7.25 9.61
C HIS A 26 -9.92 -5.96 9.24
N ILE A 27 -9.16 -4.86 9.15
CA ILE A 27 -9.67 -3.57 8.68
C ILE A 27 -8.65 -2.88 7.78
N SER A 28 -9.13 -2.33 6.67
CA SER A 28 -8.35 -1.50 5.76
C SER A 28 -8.77 -0.04 5.92
N LEU A 29 -7.81 0.85 6.12
CA LEU A 29 -8.03 2.28 6.27
C LEU A 29 -7.31 3.04 5.18
N TYR A 30 -8.07 3.83 4.42
CA TYR A 30 -7.54 4.68 3.37
C TYR A 30 -7.96 6.13 3.58
N GLY A 31 -7.01 7.04 3.55
CA GLY A 31 -7.32 8.46 3.43
C GLY A 31 -8.01 8.75 2.09
N LEU A 32 -8.97 9.67 2.09
CA LEU A 32 -9.61 10.11 0.87
C LEU A 32 -8.57 10.78 -0.05
N LYS A 33 -8.29 10.16 -1.18
CA LYS A 33 -7.48 10.72 -2.26
C LYS A 33 -8.39 11.12 -3.42
N ILE A 34 -8.21 12.33 -3.92
CA ILE A 34 -8.91 12.84 -5.09
C ILE A 34 -7.99 12.68 -6.29
N ASP A 35 -8.31 11.75 -7.18
CA ASP A 35 -7.56 11.54 -8.42
C ASP A 35 -8.00 12.55 -9.49
N GLU A 36 -7.08 12.95 -10.38
CA GLU A 36 -7.25 14.06 -11.34
C GLU A 36 -8.48 13.94 -12.25
N ASP A 37 -8.85 12.72 -12.63
CA ASP A 37 -9.96 12.48 -13.57
C ASP A 37 -11.31 12.22 -12.89
N CYS A 38 -11.37 12.17 -11.55
CA CYS A 38 -12.59 11.84 -10.84
C CYS A 38 -13.58 13.03 -10.75
N TYR A 39 -14.82 12.71 -10.31
CA TYR A 39 -15.86 13.73 -10.11
C TYR A 39 -15.43 14.81 -9.11
N PHE A 40 -14.78 14.46 -8.02
CA PHE A 40 -14.32 15.40 -7.01
C PHE A 40 -13.19 16.30 -7.48
N ALA A 41 -12.38 15.90 -8.44
CA ALA A 41 -11.39 16.80 -9.03
C ALA A 41 -12.07 17.92 -9.86
N LYS A 42 -13.16 17.58 -10.56
CA LYS A 42 -13.95 18.54 -11.35
C LYS A 42 -14.91 19.39 -10.48
N ASN A 43 -15.33 18.83 -9.36
CA ASN A 43 -16.27 19.44 -8.42
C ASN A 43 -15.72 19.28 -6.99
N PRO A 44 -14.70 20.07 -6.60
CA PRO A 44 -14.04 19.89 -5.31
C PRO A 44 -15.05 20.00 -4.16
N PRO A 45 -15.12 18.99 -3.28
CA PRO A 45 -15.98 19.06 -2.12
C PRO A 45 -15.50 20.17 -1.17
N LYS A 46 -16.47 20.80 -0.51
CA LYS A 46 -16.18 21.79 0.53
C LYS A 46 -15.83 21.09 1.84
N ASN A 47 -15.09 21.80 2.69
CA ASN A 47 -14.83 21.39 4.07
C ASN A 47 -14.13 20.00 4.18
N LEU A 48 -13.18 19.72 3.29
CA LEU A 48 -12.28 18.60 3.48
C LEU A 48 -11.38 18.85 4.70
N PRO A 49 -11.14 17.85 5.55
CA PRO A 49 -10.10 17.93 6.57
C PRO A 49 -8.75 18.24 5.93
N ASN A 50 -7.98 19.12 6.55
CA ASN A 50 -6.62 19.41 6.11
C ASN A 50 -5.68 18.21 6.37
N GLU A 51 -4.46 18.27 5.87
CA GLU A 51 -3.48 17.20 5.99
C GLU A 51 -3.14 16.86 7.46
N ASP A 52 -3.02 17.86 8.32
CA ASP A 52 -2.76 17.64 9.75
C ASP A 52 -3.92 16.88 10.41
N THR A 53 -5.17 17.25 10.13
CA THR A 53 -6.35 16.55 10.64
C THR A 53 -6.41 15.11 10.12
N GLN A 54 -6.03 14.86 8.85
CA GLN A 54 -5.97 13.52 8.31
C GLN A 54 -4.84 12.70 8.95
N ALA A 55 -3.70 13.32 9.24
CA ALA A 55 -2.61 12.69 10.00
C ALA A 55 -3.06 12.32 11.41
N ASP A 56 -3.75 13.23 12.11
CA ASP A 56 -4.32 12.96 13.44
C ASP A 56 -5.32 11.80 13.40
N MET A 57 -6.19 11.74 12.38
CA MET A 57 -7.10 10.60 12.18
C MET A 57 -6.34 9.28 12.02
N TYR A 58 -5.27 9.27 11.23
CA TYR A 58 -4.46 8.08 11.02
C TYR A 58 -3.75 7.63 12.31
N LEU A 59 -3.12 8.55 13.03
CA LEU A 59 -2.47 8.25 14.31
C LEU A 59 -3.47 7.75 15.35
N LYS A 60 -4.66 8.37 15.40
CA LYS A 60 -5.74 7.93 16.28
C LYS A 60 -6.25 6.53 15.92
N ALA A 61 -6.32 6.21 14.63
CA ALA A 61 -6.69 4.86 14.19
C ALA A 61 -5.69 3.81 14.68
N ILE A 62 -4.38 4.09 14.59
CA ILE A 62 -3.34 3.20 15.12
C ILE A 62 -3.58 2.97 16.61
N GLU A 63 -3.73 4.04 17.40
CA GLU A 63 -3.96 3.96 18.84
C GLU A 63 -5.18 3.11 19.21
N ILE A 64 -6.33 3.37 18.56
CA ILE A 64 -7.59 2.67 18.85
C ILE A 64 -7.51 1.20 18.46
N LEU A 65 -6.99 0.90 17.27
CA LEU A 65 -6.93 -0.45 16.76
C LEU A 65 -5.95 -1.32 17.54
N GLU A 66 -4.78 -0.80 17.91
CA GLU A 66 -3.81 -1.52 18.74
C GLU A 66 -4.38 -1.84 20.14
N LYS A 67 -5.09 -0.90 20.77
CA LYS A 67 -5.80 -1.14 22.03
C LYS A 67 -6.86 -2.24 21.93
N ASN A 68 -7.37 -2.51 20.73
CA ASN A 68 -8.37 -3.54 20.45
C ASN A 68 -7.77 -4.82 19.82
N ASN A 69 -6.47 -5.05 20.03
CA ASN A 69 -5.72 -6.24 19.58
C ASN A 69 -5.62 -6.39 18.05
N PHE A 70 -5.62 -5.29 17.32
CA PHE A 70 -5.24 -5.28 15.92
C PHE A 70 -3.77 -4.88 15.81
N THR A 71 -3.00 -5.61 15.03
CA THR A 71 -1.63 -5.26 14.67
C THR A 71 -1.65 -4.42 13.41
N HIS A 72 -0.98 -3.28 13.44
CA HIS A 72 -0.68 -2.49 12.24
C HIS A 72 0.43 -3.20 11.47
N TYR A 73 0.12 -4.01 10.46
CA TYR A 73 1.12 -4.85 9.79
C TYR A 73 1.65 -4.27 8.48
N GLU A 74 0.90 -3.35 7.85
CA GLU A 74 1.34 -2.56 6.71
C GLU A 74 0.58 -1.23 6.65
N ILE A 75 1.00 -0.28 5.82
CA ILE A 75 0.58 1.13 5.82
C ILE A 75 -0.93 1.35 5.99
N SER A 76 -1.77 0.55 5.33
CA SER A 76 -3.21 0.79 5.30
C SER A 76 -4.03 -0.29 6.00
N ASN A 77 -3.39 -1.34 6.50
CA ASN A 77 -4.11 -2.51 6.98
C ASN A 77 -3.71 -2.92 8.38
N PHE A 78 -4.74 -3.30 9.12
CA PHE A 78 -4.66 -3.76 10.50
C PHE A 78 -5.37 -5.10 10.62
N ALA A 79 -4.82 -6.03 11.37
CA ALA A 79 -5.39 -7.35 11.54
C ALA A 79 -5.20 -7.87 12.96
N LYS A 80 -6.12 -8.71 13.43
CA LYS A 80 -5.86 -9.59 14.57
C LYS A 80 -4.82 -10.63 14.16
N GLN A 81 -4.13 -11.20 15.13
CA GLN A 81 -3.11 -12.22 14.88
C GLN A 81 -3.63 -13.32 13.93
N ASP A 82 -2.85 -13.68 12.94
CA ASP A 82 -3.12 -14.69 11.90
C ASP A 82 -4.21 -14.31 10.88
N TYR A 83 -4.68 -13.05 10.88
CA TYR A 83 -5.68 -12.55 9.93
C TYR A 83 -5.12 -11.50 8.95
N GLU A 84 -3.80 -11.36 8.88
CA GLU A 84 -3.15 -10.51 7.89
C GLU A 84 -3.49 -10.97 6.46
N SER A 85 -3.75 -10.02 5.57
CA SER A 85 -4.03 -10.34 4.16
C SER A 85 -2.79 -10.92 3.48
N LYS A 86 -2.75 -12.23 3.30
CA LYS A 86 -1.68 -12.91 2.56
C LYS A 86 -1.55 -12.41 1.13
N HIS A 87 -2.67 -11.99 0.55
CA HIS A 87 -2.69 -11.41 -0.79
C HIS A 87 -1.93 -10.07 -0.84
N ASN A 88 -2.18 -9.17 0.13
CA ASN A 88 -1.48 -7.89 0.21
C ASN A 88 0.01 -8.10 0.51
N LEU A 89 0.33 -8.96 1.48
CA LEU A 89 1.71 -9.30 1.82
C LEU A 89 2.48 -9.87 0.61
N ASN A 90 1.81 -10.65 -0.24
CA ASN A 90 2.41 -11.16 -1.47
C ASN A 90 2.89 -10.03 -2.41
N TYR A 91 2.14 -8.92 -2.48
CA TYR A 91 2.57 -7.73 -3.23
C TYR A 91 3.74 -7.01 -2.55
N TRP A 92 3.67 -6.84 -1.23
CA TRP A 92 4.73 -6.14 -0.49
C TRP A 92 6.02 -6.93 -0.41
N ASP A 93 5.95 -8.25 -0.54
CA ASP A 93 7.10 -9.15 -0.69
C ASP A 93 7.63 -9.24 -2.13
N ASN A 94 7.06 -8.46 -3.03
CA ASN A 94 7.40 -8.46 -4.46
C ASN A 94 7.40 -9.85 -5.11
N ASN A 95 6.48 -10.71 -4.68
CA ASN A 95 6.31 -12.04 -5.24
C ASN A 95 5.52 -12.02 -6.56
N THR A 96 5.60 -13.12 -7.29
CA THR A 96 4.82 -13.33 -8.52
C THR A 96 3.32 -13.29 -8.26
N TYR A 97 2.60 -12.63 -9.17
CA TYR A 97 1.14 -12.66 -9.22
C TYR A 97 0.63 -12.49 -10.64
N TYR A 98 -0.57 -13.04 -10.90
CA TYR A 98 -1.23 -12.97 -12.20
C TYR A 98 -2.35 -11.95 -12.20
N GLY A 99 -2.42 -11.17 -13.29
CA GLY A 99 -3.50 -10.23 -13.54
C GLY A 99 -4.59 -10.85 -14.43
N PHE A 100 -5.78 -11.07 -13.89
CA PHE A 100 -6.93 -11.56 -14.63
C PHE A 100 -7.96 -10.46 -14.80
N GLY A 101 -8.45 -10.29 -16.01
CA GLY A 101 -9.46 -9.29 -16.35
C GLY A 101 -8.91 -8.07 -17.09
N VAL A 102 -9.84 -7.20 -17.46
CA VAL A 102 -9.59 -5.93 -18.14
C VAL A 102 -8.73 -5.03 -17.26
N ALA A 103 -7.72 -4.40 -17.84
CA ALA A 103 -6.77 -3.51 -17.17
C ALA A 103 -6.00 -4.14 -16.00
N ALA A 104 -6.11 -5.44 -15.73
CA ALA A 104 -5.40 -6.08 -14.65
C ALA A 104 -3.89 -6.11 -14.90
N HIS A 105 -3.13 -5.92 -13.85
CA HIS A 105 -1.67 -5.97 -13.84
C HIS A 105 -1.18 -7.30 -13.30
N GLY A 106 -0.02 -7.76 -13.76
CA GLY A 106 0.66 -8.95 -13.26
C GLY A 106 2.16 -8.75 -13.17
N TYR A 107 2.80 -9.63 -12.41
CA TYR A 107 4.25 -9.70 -12.27
C TYR A 107 4.72 -11.15 -12.28
N GLU A 108 5.49 -11.53 -13.26
CA GLU A 108 6.00 -12.87 -13.44
C GLU A 108 7.36 -12.86 -14.15
N ASN A 109 8.28 -13.71 -13.73
CA ASN A 109 9.60 -13.86 -14.36
C ASN A 109 10.33 -12.53 -14.58
N GLU A 110 10.38 -11.69 -13.55
CA GLU A 110 11.00 -10.35 -13.59
C GLU A 110 10.33 -9.39 -14.60
N THR A 111 9.10 -9.70 -15.03
CA THR A 111 8.37 -8.94 -16.04
C THR A 111 7.06 -8.42 -15.48
N ARG A 112 6.86 -7.12 -15.54
CA ARG A 112 5.57 -6.49 -15.27
C ARG A 112 4.77 -6.42 -16.57
N TYR A 113 3.49 -6.74 -16.47
CA TYR A 113 2.58 -6.63 -17.60
C TYR A 113 1.22 -6.09 -17.18
N PHE A 114 0.45 -5.62 -18.13
CA PHE A 114 -0.97 -5.32 -17.93
C PHE A 114 -1.80 -5.68 -19.15
N ASN A 115 -3.04 -6.02 -18.88
CA ASN A 115 -4.03 -6.39 -19.89
C ASN A 115 -4.67 -5.13 -20.51
N SER A 116 -5.30 -5.28 -21.67
CA SER A 116 -6.02 -4.16 -22.27
C SER A 116 -7.10 -3.60 -21.35
N ALA A 117 -7.22 -2.27 -21.32
CA ALA A 117 -8.33 -1.57 -20.65
C ALA A 117 -9.61 -1.56 -21.51
N ASN A 118 -9.53 -1.97 -22.77
CA ASN A 118 -10.69 -2.14 -23.64
C ASN A 118 -11.26 -3.55 -23.48
N LEU A 119 -12.54 -3.63 -23.13
CA LEU A 119 -13.22 -4.90 -22.87
C LEU A 119 -13.26 -5.84 -24.08
N ASP A 120 -13.60 -5.32 -25.25
CA ASP A 120 -13.68 -6.12 -26.47
C ASP A 120 -12.31 -6.63 -26.90
N GLU A 121 -11.28 -5.80 -26.80
CA GLU A 121 -9.89 -6.20 -27.07
C GLU A 121 -9.46 -7.33 -26.14
N TYR A 122 -9.77 -7.20 -24.82
CA TYR A 122 -9.44 -8.23 -23.84
C TYR A 122 -10.20 -9.54 -24.07
N ILE A 123 -11.50 -9.50 -24.34
CA ILE A 123 -12.31 -10.70 -24.61
C ILE A 123 -11.81 -11.44 -25.86
N ASN A 124 -11.48 -10.71 -26.92
CA ASN A 124 -11.01 -11.30 -28.15
C ASN A 124 -9.59 -11.87 -28.05
N LYS A 125 -8.75 -11.34 -27.17
CA LYS A 125 -7.34 -11.73 -27.02
C LYS A 125 -6.91 -11.78 -25.53
N PRO A 126 -7.51 -12.63 -24.68
CA PRO A 126 -7.35 -12.60 -23.24
C PRO A 126 -5.92 -12.91 -22.74
N LEU A 127 -5.11 -13.56 -23.57
CA LEU A 127 -3.71 -13.89 -23.24
C LEU A 127 -2.69 -12.90 -23.83
N GLN A 128 -3.17 -11.91 -24.59
CA GLN A 128 -2.31 -10.88 -25.16
C GLN A 128 -2.26 -9.67 -24.22
N HIS A 129 -1.13 -9.49 -23.55
CA HIS A 129 -0.92 -8.29 -22.73
C HIS A 129 -0.83 -7.04 -23.61
N LYS A 130 -1.37 -5.93 -23.11
CA LYS A 130 -1.28 -4.62 -23.77
C LYS A 130 0.14 -4.08 -23.73
N SER A 131 0.84 -4.34 -22.65
CA SER A 131 2.25 -4.01 -22.47
C SER A 131 2.91 -5.01 -21.53
N SER A 132 4.20 -5.22 -21.73
CA SER A 132 5.05 -5.97 -20.84
C SER A 132 6.45 -5.34 -20.79
N GLN A 133 7.05 -5.28 -19.61
CA GLN A 133 8.37 -4.73 -19.37
C GLN A 133 9.17 -5.69 -18.50
N LYS A 134 10.29 -6.17 -19.02
CA LYS A 134 11.25 -6.90 -18.21
C LYS A 134 12.06 -5.92 -17.39
N LEU A 135 12.05 -6.08 -16.07
CA LEU A 135 12.75 -5.22 -15.15
C LEU A 135 14.26 -5.50 -15.15
N THR A 136 15.04 -4.45 -15.17
CA THR A 136 16.48 -4.52 -14.89
C THR A 136 16.73 -4.91 -13.43
N LYS A 137 17.95 -5.35 -13.11
CA LYS A 137 18.30 -5.67 -11.71
C LYS A 137 18.20 -4.47 -10.76
N GLN A 138 18.44 -3.28 -11.27
CA GLN A 138 18.32 -2.04 -10.49
C GLN A 138 16.83 -1.74 -10.21
N GLU A 139 15.95 -1.82 -11.20
CA GLU A 139 14.50 -1.64 -11.02
C GLU A 139 13.90 -2.68 -10.07
N GLN A 140 14.33 -3.95 -10.17
CA GLN A 140 13.92 -5.00 -9.23
C GLN A 140 14.34 -4.66 -7.79
N LEU A 141 15.56 -4.15 -7.59
CA LEU A 141 16.04 -3.74 -6.26
C LEU A 141 15.23 -2.56 -5.72
N GLU A 142 14.96 -1.56 -6.54
CA GLU A 142 14.16 -0.38 -6.16
C GLU A 142 12.74 -0.76 -5.78
N GLU A 143 12.10 -1.65 -6.56
CA GLU A 143 10.78 -2.17 -6.22
C GLU A 143 10.78 -2.98 -4.91
N GLU A 144 11.77 -3.85 -4.70
CA GLU A 144 11.90 -4.64 -3.47
C GLU A 144 12.00 -3.75 -2.23
N ILE A 145 12.78 -2.66 -2.32
CA ILE A 145 12.91 -1.68 -1.25
C ILE A 145 11.60 -0.91 -1.05
N PHE A 146 11.03 -0.36 -2.12
CA PHE A 146 9.82 0.45 -2.07
C PHE A 146 8.62 -0.33 -1.53
N LEU A 147 8.41 -1.56 -2.01
CA LEU A 147 7.31 -2.41 -1.58
C LEU A 147 7.53 -2.93 -0.14
N GLY A 148 8.77 -3.30 0.19
CA GLY A 148 9.09 -3.78 1.53
C GLY A 148 8.91 -2.73 2.62
N PHE A 149 9.17 -1.45 2.32
CA PHE A 149 8.90 -0.35 3.26
C PHE A 149 7.41 -0.04 3.48
N ARG A 150 6.51 -0.69 2.77
CA ARG A 150 5.08 -0.60 3.09
C ARG A 150 4.71 -1.48 4.29
N LYS A 151 5.52 -2.47 4.63
CA LYS A 151 5.32 -3.31 5.81
C LYS A 151 5.94 -2.65 7.05
N MET A 152 5.29 -2.78 8.20
CA MET A 152 5.82 -2.26 9.46
C MET A 152 7.10 -2.98 9.90
N GLU A 153 7.30 -4.23 9.51
CA GLU A 153 8.56 -4.95 9.73
C GLU A 153 9.72 -4.44 8.86
N GLY A 154 9.42 -3.66 7.80
CA GLY A 154 10.41 -3.14 6.86
C GLY A 154 10.99 -4.20 5.92
N ILE A 155 12.27 -4.06 5.57
CA ILE A 155 13.00 -4.91 4.63
C ILE A 155 14.04 -5.77 5.33
N ASN A 156 14.24 -6.99 4.84
CA ASN A 156 15.32 -7.85 5.31
C ASN A 156 16.60 -7.60 4.50
N ILE A 157 17.55 -6.88 5.10
CA ILE A 157 18.80 -6.47 4.46
C ILE A 157 19.64 -7.67 4.00
N GLU A 158 19.72 -8.74 4.79
CA GLU A 158 20.48 -9.93 4.44
C GLU A 158 19.90 -10.63 3.20
N LYS A 159 18.56 -10.72 3.13
CA LYS A 159 17.85 -11.28 1.97
C LYS A 159 18.12 -10.44 0.72
N ILE A 160 18.08 -9.11 0.84
CA ILE A 160 18.38 -8.18 -0.27
C ILE A 160 19.84 -8.32 -0.71
N ASN A 161 20.79 -8.32 0.22
CA ASN A 161 22.21 -8.48 -0.08
C ASN A 161 22.47 -9.76 -0.87
N LYS A 162 21.87 -10.86 -0.44
CA LYS A 162 22.00 -12.15 -1.12
C LYS A 162 21.35 -12.16 -2.50
N LYS A 163 20.13 -11.61 -2.62
CA LYS A 163 19.36 -11.61 -3.88
C LYS A 163 20.02 -10.76 -4.96
N PHE A 164 20.56 -9.61 -4.60
CA PHE A 164 21.10 -8.63 -5.53
C PHE A 164 22.63 -8.58 -5.57
N ASN A 165 23.32 -9.39 -4.75
CA ASN A 165 24.77 -9.41 -4.62
C ASN A 165 25.36 -8.01 -4.34
N ILE A 166 24.83 -7.32 -3.33
CA ILE A 166 25.22 -5.98 -2.90
C ILE A 166 25.53 -5.95 -1.40
N ASP A 167 26.18 -4.90 -0.96
CA ASP A 167 26.20 -4.47 0.44
C ASP A 167 25.25 -3.27 0.58
N PHE A 168 24.04 -3.55 1.05
CA PHE A 168 22.96 -2.57 1.15
C PHE A 168 23.35 -1.36 2.03
N LEU A 169 23.90 -1.63 3.21
CA LEU A 169 24.26 -0.58 4.15
C LEU A 169 25.34 0.33 3.56
N LYS A 170 26.33 -0.23 2.90
CA LYS A 170 27.38 0.56 2.22
C LYS A 170 26.82 1.33 1.02
N LYS A 171 25.97 0.70 0.22
CA LYS A 171 25.37 1.34 -0.98
C LYS A 171 24.52 2.55 -0.64
N TYR A 172 23.77 2.48 0.46
CA TYR A 172 22.80 3.50 0.87
C TYR A 172 23.23 4.29 2.12
N ALA A 173 24.49 4.17 2.57
CA ALA A 173 25.00 4.78 3.80
C ALA A 173 24.60 6.26 3.94
N ASN A 174 24.87 7.08 2.94
CA ASN A 174 24.57 8.52 2.98
C ASN A 174 23.06 8.82 3.19
N ILE A 175 22.17 8.00 2.62
CA ILE A 175 20.72 8.17 2.77
C ILE A 175 20.31 7.74 4.16
N ILE A 176 20.80 6.60 4.63
CA ILE A 176 20.51 6.04 5.95
C ILE A 176 20.97 7.02 7.03
N ASP A 177 22.22 7.50 6.98
CA ASP A 177 22.77 8.45 7.94
C ASP A 177 21.98 9.76 7.98
N LYS A 178 21.55 10.25 6.81
CA LYS A 178 20.69 11.42 6.71
C LYS A 178 19.38 11.24 7.48
N TYR A 179 18.67 10.14 7.27
CA TYR A 179 17.38 9.92 7.93
C TYR A 179 17.53 9.60 9.43
N ILE A 180 18.58 8.88 9.83
CA ILE A 180 18.90 8.68 11.25
C ILE A 180 19.14 10.03 11.94
N SER A 181 19.81 10.99 11.27
CA SER A 181 20.09 12.30 11.84
C SER A 181 18.85 13.15 12.10
N TYR A 182 17.75 12.89 11.41
CA TYR A 182 16.47 13.60 11.60
C TYR A 182 15.70 13.17 12.85
N LYS A 183 16.15 12.13 13.58
CA LYS A 183 15.51 11.63 14.81
C LYS A 183 13.99 11.40 14.69
N TYR A 184 13.56 10.79 13.59
CA TYR A 184 12.17 10.30 13.47
C TYR A 184 12.02 8.96 14.18
#